data_556f7eb18993f4ae8ced523f393f9cb1
#
_entry.id   556f7eb18993f4ae8ced523f393f9cb1
#
_cell.length_a   1.000
_cell.length_b   1.000
_cell.length_c   1.000
_cell.angle_alpha   90.00
_cell.angle_beta   90.00
_cell.angle_gamma   90.00
#
_symmetry.space_group_name_H-M   'P 1'
#
loop_
_entity.id
_entity.type
_entity.pdbx_description
1 polymer ?
#
loop_
_entity_poly.entity_id
_entity_poly.type
_entity_poly.pdbx_seq_one_letter_code
_entity_poly.pdbx_strand_id
1 'polypeptide(L)'
;FYPKDNSPICTKESCSFRDQYEVFLEAGAEVLGVSSDSAESHRQFAQQHRLPFPLLVDEGGKVRKLYGVPSTLGLLPGRMTFVIDKEGIVRHLFSSQFNPQRHVEEALKRIKSS
;
A
#
# COMPACT_ATOMS: atom_id res chain seq x y z
N PHE A 1 2.06 2.70 -0.38
CA PHE A 1 2.49 3.56 0.75
C PHE A 1 1.29 4.00 1.56
N TYR A 2 1.37 3.83 2.87
CA TYR A 2 0.32 4.27 3.79
C TYR A 2 0.95 4.99 4.99
N PRO A 3 0.17 5.86 5.67
CA PRO A 3 0.74 6.71 6.74
C PRO A 3 1.20 5.96 7.99
N LYS A 4 0.40 5.03 8.53
CA LYS A 4 0.71 4.44 9.82
C LYS A 4 -0.06 3.14 10.08
N ASP A 5 0.63 2.14 10.66
CA ASP A 5 0.00 0.92 11.13
C ASP A 5 -1.08 1.24 12.17
N ASN A 6 -2.16 0.44 12.17
CA ASN A 6 -3.25 0.54 13.16
C ASN A 6 -4.07 1.83 13.12
N SER A 7 -3.82 2.76 12.20
CA SER A 7 -4.76 3.86 12.02
C SER A 7 -6.03 3.32 11.33
N PRO A 8 -7.23 3.89 11.60
CA PRO A 8 -8.48 3.32 11.08
C PRO A 8 -8.52 3.17 9.57
N ILE A 9 -8.08 4.19 8.82
CA ILE A 9 -8.12 4.16 7.36
C ILE A 9 -7.06 3.21 6.80
N CYS A 10 -5.85 3.19 7.37
CA CYS A 10 -4.80 2.28 6.92
C CYS A 10 -5.16 0.82 7.20
N THR A 11 -5.79 0.55 8.35
CA THR A 11 -6.29 -0.79 8.67
C THR A 11 -7.33 -1.23 7.65
N LYS A 12 -8.27 -0.35 7.30
CA LYS A 12 -9.30 -0.63 6.31
C LYS A 12 -8.71 -0.90 4.93
N GLU A 13 -7.72 -0.13 4.53
CA GLU A 13 -7.01 -0.32 3.25
C GLU A 13 -6.29 -1.66 3.22
N SER A 14 -5.53 -1.97 4.25
CA SER A 14 -4.78 -3.23 4.32
C SER A 14 -5.69 -4.43 4.34
N CYS A 15 -6.80 -4.37 5.08
CA CYS A 15 -7.79 -5.45 5.10
C CYS A 15 -8.49 -5.60 3.75
N SER A 16 -8.72 -4.50 3.02
CA SER A 16 -9.30 -4.56 1.68
C SER A 16 -8.34 -5.23 0.70
N PHE A 17 -7.06 -4.93 0.76
CA PHE A 17 -6.04 -5.63 -0.03
C PHE A 17 -5.96 -7.10 0.36
N ARG A 18 -6.02 -7.41 1.67
CA ARG A 18 -6.04 -8.79 2.15
C ARG A 18 -7.19 -9.58 1.56
N ASP A 19 -8.40 -9.01 1.59
CA ASP A 19 -9.59 -9.68 1.11
C ASP A 19 -9.56 -9.93 -0.40
N GLN A 20 -8.81 -9.14 -1.16
CA GLN A 20 -8.65 -9.27 -2.60
C GLN A 20 -7.31 -9.89 -3.01
N TYR A 21 -6.53 -10.34 -2.06
CA TYR A 21 -5.15 -10.79 -2.33
C TYR A 21 -5.10 -11.94 -3.34
N GLU A 22 -6.01 -12.92 -3.23
CA GLU A 22 -6.06 -14.02 -4.17
C GLU A 22 -6.33 -13.54 -5.60
N VAL A 23 -7.18 -12.54 -5.76
CA VAL A 23 -7.48 -11.95 -7.06
C VAL A 23 -6.24 -11.30 -7.65
N PHE A 24 -5.44 -10.60 -6.82
CA PHE A 24 -4.17 -10.04 -7.28
C PHE A 24 -3.21 -11.14 -7.71
N LEU A 25 -3.08 -12.22 -6.94
CA LEU A 25 -2.20 -13.34 -7.29
C LEU A 25 -2.64 -14.02 -8.58
N GLU A 26 -3.94 -14.24 -8.77
CA GLU A 26 -4.47 -14.83 -10.01
C GLU A 26 -4.17 -13.94 -11.22
N ALA A 27 -4.13 -12.64 -11.03
CA ALA A 27 -3.76 -11.69 -12.07
C ALA A 27 -2.25 -11.56 -12.28
N GLY A 28 -1.45 -12.33 -11.54
CA GLY A 28 0.00 -12.31 -11.64
C GLY A 28 0.68 -11.18 -10.90
N ALA A 29 0.01 -10.60 -9.90
CA ALA A 29 0.53 -9.46 -9.14
C ALA A 29 0.84 -9.83 -7.69
N GLU A 30 1.80 -9.12 -7.10
CA GLU A 30 2.10 -9.19 -5.67
C GLU A 30 1.77 -7.87 -5.01
N VAL A 31 1.40 -7.89 -3.74
CA VAL A 31 1.07 -6.70 -2.96
C VAL A 31 2.16 -6.47 -1.93
N LEU A 32 2.63 -5.23 -1.82
CA LEU A 32 3.60 -4.81 -0.79
C LEU A 32 3.04 -3.59 -0.07
N GLY A 33 3.02 -3.63 1.25
CA GLY A 33 2.69 -2.46 2.07
C GLY A 33 3.95 -1.75 2.51
N VAL A 34 3.95 -0.42 2.51
CA VAL A 34 5.12 0.37 2.89
C VAL A 34 4.71 1.51 3.81
N SER A 35 5.33 1.61 4.96
CA SER A 35 5.21 2.76 5.86
C SER A 35 6.49 2.93 6.67
N SER A 36 6.58 4.03 7.43
CA SER A 36 7.76 4.32 8.26
C SER A 36 7.70 3.67 9.63
N ASP A 37 6.67 2.87 9.91
CA ASP A 37 6.57 2.15 11.18
C ASP A 37 7.68 1.13 11.31
N SER A 38 8.00 0.73 12.56
CA SER A 38 9.05 -0.24 12.84
C SER A 38 8.70 -1.64 12.39
N ALA A 39 9.71 -2.51 12.27
CA ALA A 39 9.49 -3.92 11.97
C ALA A 39 8.60 -4.60 13.01
N GLU A 40 8.74 -4.24 14.28
CA GLU A 40 7.90 -4.76 15.37
C GLU A 40 6.43 -4.36 15.17
N SER A 41 6.18 -3.09 14.87
CA SER A 41 4.82 -2.59 14.59
C SER A 41 4.20 -3.32 13.39
N HIS A 42 4.96 -3.47 12.31
CA HIS A 42 4.52 -4.18 11.11
C HIS A 42 4.17 -5.64 11.41
N ARG A 43 4.98 -6.31 12.22
CA ARG A 43 4.73 -7.70 12.59
C ARG A 43 3.43 -7.85 13.37
N GLN A 44 3.21 -6.97 14.34
CA GLN A 44 1.97 -6.97 15.13
C GLN A 44 0.75 -6.66 14.27
N PHE A 45 0.87 -5.68 13.40
CA PHE A 45 -0.22 -5.27 12.50
C PHE A 45 -0.58 -6.40 11.53
N ALA A 46 0.42 -7.01 10.90
CA ALA A 46 0.21 -8.14 9.99
C ALA A 46 -0.42 -9.32 10.69
N GLN A 47 0.02 -9.62 11.92
CA GLN A 47 -0.50 -10.73 12.71
C GLN A 47 -1.94 -10.50 13.14
N GLN A 48 -2.23 -9.30 13.65
CA GLN A 48 -3.55 -8.92 14.13
C GLN A 48 -4.61 -8.99 13.04
N HIS A 49 -4.27 -8.58 11.83
CA HIS A 49 -5.20 -8.51 10.70
C HIS A 49 -4.99 -9.62 9.67
N ARG A 50 -4.11 -10.57 9.95
CA ARG A 50 -3.80 -11.71 9.07
C ARG A 50 -3.47 -11.27 7.64
N LEU A 51 -2.57 -10.29 7.51
CA LEU A 51 -2.16 -9.78 6.22
C LEU A 51 -1.21 -10.77 5.55
N PRO A 52 -1.53 -11.29 4.36
CA PRO A 52 -0.72 -12.30 3.68
C PRO A 52 0.45 -11.73 2.88
N PHE A 53 0.52 -10.42 2.73
CA PHE A 53 1.56 -9.75 1.93
C PHE A 53 2.60 -9.08 2.84
N PRO A 54 3.83 -8.90 2.34
CA PRO A 54 4.88 -8.26 3.12
C PRO A 54 4.61 -6.79 3.42
N LEU A 55 5.01 -6.36 4.61
CA LEU A 55 5.01 -4.96 5.00
C LEU A 55 6.47 -4.51 5.13
N LEU A 56 6.86 -3.52 4.35
CA LEU A 56 8.23 -3.04 4.30
C LEU A 56 8.42 -1.83 5.19
N VAL A 57 9.56 -1.77 5.89
CA VAL A 57 9.90 -0.64 6.75
C VAL A 57 10.61 0.42 5.92
N ASP A 58 9.98 1.58 5.80
CA ASP A 58 10.58 2.74 5.15
C ASP A 58 11.15 3.67 6.23
N GLU A 59 12.32 3.33 6.74
CA GLU A 59 12.94 4.07 7.82
C GLU A 59 13.19 5.52 7.45
N GLY A 60 12.62 6.43 8.26
CA GLY A 60 12.76 7.86 8.02
C GLY A 60 12.02 8.39 6.80
N GLY A 61 11.19 7.57 6.16
CA GLY A 61 10.46 7.98 4.98
C GLY A 61 11.31 8.19 3.74
N LYS A 62 12.46 7.53 3.65
CA LYS A 62 13.40 7.71 2.54
C LYS A 62 12.84 7.25 1.21
N VAL A 63 12.20 6.08 1.20
CA VAL A 63 11.68 5.50 -0.04
C VAL A 63 10.46 6.28 -0.53
N ARG A 64 9.59 6.71 0.39
CA ARG A 64 8.44 7.54 -0.02
C ARG A 64 8.88 8.84 -0.66
N LYS A 65 9.98 9.43 -0.20
CA LYS A 65 10.54 10.62 -0.82
C LYS A 65 11.06 10.34 -2.23
N LEU A 66 11.72 9.20 -2.42
CA LEU A 66 12.20 8.79 -3.73
C LEU A 66 11.06 8.61 -4.73
N TYR A 67 9.93 8.07 -4.25
CA TYR A 67 8.76 7.84 -5.10
C TYR A 67 7.89 9.10 -5.25
N GLY A 68 8.21 10.18 -4.56
CA GLY A 68 7.44 11.44 -4.65
C GLY A 68 6.09 11.36 -3.98
N VAL A 69 5.92 10.53 -2.94
CA VAL A 69 4.66 10.43 -2.20
C VAL A 69 4.44 11.72 -1.40
N PRO A 70 3.36 12.47 -1.67
CA PRO A 70 3.15 13.76 -1.00
C PRO A 70 2.73 13.60 0.46
N SER A 71 2.94 14.68 1.23
CA SER A 71 2.42 14.77 2.59
C SER A 71 1.10 15.53 2.59
N THR A 72 0.16 15.10 3.43
CA THR A 72 -1.11 15.79 3.61
C THR A 72 -0.90 16.94 4.58
N LEU A 73 -1.18 18.16 4.14
CA LEU A 73 -1.01 19.39 4.94
C LEU A 73 0.42 19.56 5.48
N GLY A 74 1.41 18.92 4.86
CA GLY A 74 2.79 18.99 5.29
C GLY A 74 3.09 18.27 6.61
N LEU A 75 2.09 17.63 7.22
CA LEU A 75 2.21 17.01 8.55
C LEU A 75 2.06 15.49 8.52
N LEU A 76 1.13 14.97 7.71
CA LEU A 76 0.87 13.53 7.64
C LEU A 76 1.46 12.95 6.36
N PRO A 77 2.14 11.78 6.45
CA PRO A 77 2.58 11.08 5.25
C PRO A 77 1.39 10.78 4.35
N GLY A 78 1.60 10.88 3.04
CA GLY A 78 0.54 10.63 2.07
C GLY A 78 0.23 9.15 1.90
N ARG A 79 -0.90 8.88 1.28
CA ARG A 79 -1.33 7.53 0.90
C ARG A 79 -1.30 7.43 -0.62
N MET A 80 -0.53 6.49 -1.14
CA MET A 80 -0.38 6.35 -2.58
C MET A 80 -0.15 4.89 -2.96
N THR A 81 -0.81 4.46 -4.02
CA THR A 81 -0.64 3.12 -4.56
C THR A 81 0.02 3.22 -5.94
N PHE A 82 1.07 2.45 -6.12
CA PHE A 82 1.79 2.34 -7.39
C PHE A 82 1.54 0.96 -7.99
N VAL A 83 1.26 0.92 -9.28
CA VAL A 83 1.21 -0.34 -10.03
C VAL A 83 2.46 -0.40 -10.89
N ILE A 84 3.31 -1.39 -10.62
CA ILE A 84 4.60 -1.54 -11.27
C ILE A 84 4.59 -2.85 -12.06
N ASP A 85 5.02 -2.80 -13.34
CA ASP A 85 5.03 -3.99 -14.18
C ASP A 85 6.28 -4.85 -13.94
N LYS A 86 6.37 -5.97 -14.66
CA LYS A 86 7.47 -6.92 -14.52
C LYS A 86 8.83 -6.33 -14.91
N GLU A 87 8.83 -5.25 -15.68
CA GLU A 87 10.05 -4.57 -16.12
C GLU A 87 10.47 -3.47 -15.15
N GLY A 88 9.73 -3.28 -14.06
CA GLY A 88 10.03 -2.25 -13.06
C GLY A 88 9.51 -0.86 -13.44
N ILE A 89 8.61 -0.78 -14.40
CA ILE A 89 8.05 0.49 -14.87
C ILE A 89 6.72 0.76 -14.18
N VAL A 90 6.57 1.97 -13.60
CA VAL A 90 5.30 2.39 -13.00
C VAL A 90 4.29 2.64 -14.12
N ARG A 91 3.21 1.87 -14.13
CA ARG A 91 2.17 1.97 -15.15
C ARG A 91 0.97 2.78 -14.70
N HIS A 92 0.76 2.88 -13.40
CA HIS A 92 -0.35 3.63 -12.84
C HIS A 92 -0.02 4.02 -11.42
N LEU A 93 -0.55 5.15 -10.98
CA LEU A 93 -0.50 5.56 -9.59
C LEU A 93 -1.83 6.18 -9.19
N PHE A 94 -2.20 5.99 -7.93
CA PHE A 94 -3.43 6.52 -7.38
C PHE A 94 -3.14 7.11 -6.01
N SER A 95 -3.55 8.35 -5.80
CA SER A 95 -3.35 9.07 -4.55
C SER A 95 -4.68 9.51 -3.98
N SER A 96 -4.99 9.06 -2.76
CA SER A 96 -6.17 9.49 -2.03
C SER A 96 -5.97 9.16 -0.56
N GLN A 97 -6.12 10.15 0.31
CA GLN A 97 -5.89 9.97 1.74
C GLN A 97 -7.04 9.25 2.44
N PHE A 98 -8.26 9.41 1.96
CA PHE A 98 -9.46 9.00 2.67
C PHE A 98 -10.37 7.99 1.95
N ASN A 99 -9.90 7.39 0.86
CA ASN A 99 -10.67 6.39 0.11
C ASN A 99 -9.91 5.07 0.00
N PRO A 100 -9.81 4.28 1.08
CA PRO A 100 -8.98 3.07 1.07
C PRO A 100 -9.41 2.03 0.04
N GLN A 101 -10.71 1.85 -0.18
CA GLN A 101 -11.19 0.86 -1.15
C GLN A 101 -10.88 1.24 -2.58
N ARG A 102 -10.82 2.54 -2.90
CA ARG A 102 -10.47 3.01 -4.24
C ARG A 102 -9.05 2.62 -4.62
N HIS A 103 -8.14 2.56 -3.65
CA HIS A 103 -6.77 2.10 -3.90
C HIS A 103 -6.77 0.67 -4.43
N VAL A 104 -7.57 -0.20 -3.83
CA VAL A 104 -7.68 -1.60 -4.24
C VAL A 104 -8.33 -1.70 -5.62
N GLU A 105 -9.44 -1.01 -5.83
CA GLU A 105 -10.19 -1.04 -7.10
C GLU A 105 -9.35 -0.53 -8.27
N GLU A 106 -8.65 0.59 -8.09
CA GLU A 106 -7.80 1.17 -9.12
C GLU A 106 -6.63 0.24 -9.47
N ALA A 107 -6.00 -0.35 -8.45
CA ALA A 107 -4.90 -1.27 -8.67
C ALA A 107 -5.36 -2.52 -9.46
N LEU A 108 -6.47 -3.14 -9.05
CA LEU A 108 -7.01 -4.31 -9.73
C LEU A 108 -7.40 -4.00 -11.17
N LYS A 109 -8.06 -2.87 -11.39
CA LYS A 109 -8.49 -2.44 -12.71
C LYS A 109 -7.30 -2.32 -13.66
N ARG A 110 -6.21 -1.73 -13.20
CA ARG A 110 -5.01 -1.54 -14.03
C ARG A 110 -4.27 -2.85 -14.29
N ILE A 111 -4.20 -3.73 -13.30
CA ILE A 111 -3.55 -5.02 -13.45
C ILE A 111 -4.32 -5.90 -14.44
N LYS A 112 -5.65 -5.93 -14.33
CA LYS A 112 -6.49 -6.74 -15.22
C LYS A 112 -6.52 -6.23 -16.65
N SER A 113 -6.28 -4.94 -16.87
CA SER A 113 -6.31 -4.35 -18.20
C SER A 113 -4.95 -4.37 -18.90
N SER A 114 -3.90 -4.81 -18.23
CA SER A 114 -2.56 -4.86 -18.81
C SER A 114 -2.24 -6.20 -19.49
#